data_7b746cbfa24cd5161c305c3938cf18e7
#
_entry.id   7b746cbfa24cd5161c305c3938cf18e7
#
_cell.length_a   1.000
_cell.length_b   1.000
_cell.length_c   1.000
_cell.angle_alpha   90.00
_cell.angle_beta   90.00
_cell.angle_gamma   90.00
#
_symmetry.space_group_name_H-M   'P 1'
#
loop_
_entity.id
_entity.type
_entity.pdbx_description
1 polymer ?
#
loop_
_entity_poly.entity_id
_entity_poly.type
_entity_poly.pdbx_seq_one_letter_code
_entity_poly.pdbx_strand_id
1 'polypeptide(L)'
;MSRRYYAKGKKTYAKDQTFEQDQVGEEKERYFISIDLMSLKTLKDYDILGWRGEFYFKVDGPKVFKARWPNKGTVKLQRNQEFTSRADMSLWSQFKTVRVDKPALENIKVILRERDHLKKDYTVAELDLEVKLPSKTQYVILQDDKEKTKAKLRIQASRSRY
;
A
#
# COMPACT_ATOMS: atom_id res chain seq x y z
N MET A 1 10.44 -66.80 15.68
CA MET A 1 11.02 -65.41 15.68
C MET A 1 10.58 -64.53 14.52
N SER A 2 9.92 -65.02 13.56
CA SER A 2 9.57 -64.20 12.38
C SER A 2 8.28 -63.36 12.49
N ARG A 3 7.45 -63.57 13.49
CA ARG A 3 6.14 -62.86 13.59
C ARG A 3 6.17 -61.44 14.12
N ARG A 4 7.30 -61.00 14.68
CA ARG A 4 7.42 -59.63 15.25
C ARG A 4 7.83 -58.58 14.22
N TYR A 5 8.41 -59.00 13.11
CA TYR A 5 8.87 -58.03 12.07
C TYR A 5 7.74 -57.52 11.15
N TYR A 6 6.71 -58.33 10.95
CA TYR A 6 5.60 -57.95 10.08
C TYR A 6 4.66 -56.93 10.73
N ALA A 7 4.57 -56.86 12.03
CA ALA A 7 3.72 -55.90 12.69
C ALA A 7 4.32 -54.46 12.72
N LYS A 8 5.65 -54.33 12.62
CA LYS A 8 6.31 -53.02 12.54
C LYS A 8 6.21 -52.37 11.16
N GLY A 9 6.21 -53.19 10.09
CA GLY A 9 6.10 -52.68 8.71
C GLY A 9 4.73 -52.07 8.41
N LYS A 10 3.65 -52.64 8.92
CA LYS A 10 2.29 -52.12 8.68
C LYS A 10 2.03 -50.77 9.38
N LYS A 11 2.68 -50.47 10.45
CA LYS A 11 2.53 -49.20 11.15
C LYS A 11 3.29 -48.06 10.46
N THR A 12 4.34 -48.37 9.74
CA THR A 12 5.12 -47.37 9.01
C THR A 12 4.38 -46.91 7.73
N TYR A 13 3.73 -47.83 7.03
CA TYR A 13 2.95 -47.49 5.85
C TYR A 13 1.71 -46.65 6.17
N ALA A 14 1.07 -46.85 7.29
CA ALA A 14 -0.08 -46.05 7.71
C ALA A 14 0.30 -44.59 8.12
N LYS A 15 1.53 -44.41 8.60
CA LYS A 15 2.03 -43.07 8.93
C LYS A 15 2.43 -42.26 7.68
N ASP A 16 3.00 -42.94 6.70
CA ASP A 16 3.42 -42.26 5.47
C ASP A 16 2.23 -41.81 4.61
N GLN A 17 1.14 -42.56 4.62
CA GLN A 17 -0.08 -42.17 3.89
C GLN A 17 -0.83 -41.01 4.53
N THR A 18 -0.76 -40.83 5.84
CA THR A 18 -1.35 -39.67 6.52
C THR A 18 -0.50 -38.41 6.34
N PHE A 19 0.80 -38.55 6.10
CA PHE A 19 1.69 -37.41 5.91
C PHE A 19 1.61 -36.82 4.51
N GLU A 20 1.27 -37.62 3.50
CA GLU A 20 1.08 -37.14 2.11
C GLU A 20 -0.25 -36.42 1.89
N GLN A 21 -1.27 -36.69 2.71
CA GLN A 21 -2.56 -36.02 2.60
C GLN A 21 -2.58 -34.62 3.24
N ASP A 22 -1.69 -34.30 4.16
CA ASP A 22 -1.59 -32.97 4.78
C ASP A 22 -0.71 -31.99 4.00
N GLN A 23 -0.11 -32.41 2.89
CA GLN A 23 0.71 -31.60 2.01
C GLN A 23 0.02 -31.20 0.68
N VAL A 24 -1.29 -31.20 0.64
CA VAL A 24 -1.97 -30.41 -0.40
C VAL A 24 -1.68 -28.96 -0.07
N GLY A 25 -0.57 -28.44 -0.59
CA GLY A 25 -0.05 -27.13 -0.29
C GLY A 25 -1.11 -26.08 -0.56
N GLU A 26 -1.38 -25.24 0.43
CA GLU A 26 -2.25 -24.10 0.29
C GLU A 26 -1.76 -23.25 -0.89
N GLU A 27 -2.55 -23.15 -1.93
CA GLU A 27 -2.21 -22.35 -3.09
C GLU A 27 -2.10 -20.88 -2.68
N LYS A 28 -0.95 -20.27 -2.94
CA LYS A 28 -0.65 -18.88 -2.59
C LYS A 28 -0.37 -18.08 -3.84
N GLU A 29 -0.84 -16.84 -3.84
CA GLU A 29 -0.55 -15.86 -4.87
C GLU A 29 0.18 -14.67 -4.27
N ARG A 30 1.09 -14.09 -5.05
CA ARG A 30 1.82 -12.90 -4.67
C ARG A 30 1.31 -11.71 -5.46
N TYR A 31 0.99 -10.63 -4.76
CA TYR A 31 0.56 -9.36 -5.33
C TYR A 31 1.59 -8.28 -5.09
N PHE A 32 1.72 -7.40 -6.07
CA PHE A 32 2.39 -6.12 -5.93
C PHE A 32 1.33 -5.04 -5.77
N ILE A 33 1.35 -4.35 -4.63
CA ILE A 33 0.41 -3.28 -4.32
C ILE A 33 1.17 -1.96 -4.42
N SER A 34 0.63 -0.98 -5.14
CA SER A 34 1.20 0.36 -5.22
C SER A 34 0.13 1.44 -5.04
N ILE A 35 0.56 2.56 -4.48
CA ILE A 35 -0.19 3.82 -4.43
C ILE A 35 0.65 4.86 -5.15
N ASP A 36 0.14 5.37 -6.26
CA ASP A 36 0.84 6.31 -7.13
C ASP A 36 0.13 7.67 -7.12
N LEU A 37 0.92 8.74 -7.05
CA LEU A 37 0.41 10.10 -7.22
C LEU A 37 0.20 10.39 -8.70
N MET A 38 -1.02 10.73 -9.08
CA MET A 38 -1.37 11.12 -10.46
C MET A 38 -1.30 12.62 -10.64
N SER A 39 -1.83 13.39 -9.69
CA SER A 39 -1.77 14.84 -9.69
C SER A 39 -1.94 15.41 -8.29
N LEU A 40 -1.42 16.62 -8.08
CA LEU A 40 -1.63 17.44 -6.90
C LEU A 40 -1.90 18.86 -7.32
N LYS A 41 -3.02 19.42 -6.88
CA LYS A 41 -3.44 20.79 -7.19
C LYS A 41 -3.90 21.51 -5.93
N THR A 42 -3.54 22.77 -5.81
CA THR A 42 -4.07 23.63 -4.76
C THR A 42 -4.71 24.89 -5.36
N LEU A 43 -5.86 25.27 -4.80
CA LEU A 43 -6.55 26.54 -5.08
C LEU A 43 -6.35 27.54 -3.95
N LYS A 44 -5.55 27.22 -2.96
CA LYS A 44 -5.35 27.97 -1.74
C LYS A 44 -3.91 28.49 -1.67
N ASP A 45 -3.75 29.70 -1.13
CA ASP A 45 -2.46 30.19 -0.67
C ASP A 45 -2.16 29.63 0.70
N TYR A 46 -1.03 28.95 0.84
CA TYR A 46 -0.59 28.36 2.12
C TYR A 46 0.36 29.27 2.89
N ASP A 47 0.91 30.28 2.22
CA ASP A 47 1.82 31.24 2.82
C ASP A 47 1.26 32.66 2.72
N ILE A 48 1.34 33.38 3.84
CA ILE A 48 0.90 34.78 3.98
C ILE A 48 1.72 35.72 3.07
N LEU A 49 2.93 35.33 2.73
CA LEU A 49 3.86 36.13 1.91
C LEU A 49 3.78 35.80 0.41
N GLY A 50 2.77 35.04 -0.01
CA GLY A 50 2.59 34.64 -1.41
C GLY A 50 3.62 33.62 -1.92
N TRP A 51 4.26 32.90 -1.02
CA TRP A 51 5.20 31.87 -1.34
C TRP A 51 4.47 30.57 -1.72
N ARG A 52 5.23 29.62 -2.23
CA ARG A 52 4.68 28.31 -2.64
C ARG A 52 4.37 27.47 -1.43
N GLY A 53 3.21 26.80 -1.42
CA GLY A 53 2.95 25.72 -0.50
C GLY A 53 3.95 24.58 -0.74
N GLU A 54 4.45 23.98 0.32
CA GLU A 54 5.45 22.90 0.30
C GLU A 54 4.83 21.61 0.80
N PHE A 55 4.50 20.70 -0.14
CA PHE A 55 3.73 19.50 0.15
C PHE A 55 4.59 18.23 0.17
N TYR A 56 4.19 17.30 1.01
CA TYR A 56 4.71 15.94 1.02
C TYR A 56 3.65 14.96 1.51
N PHE A 57 3.83 13.69 1.17
CA PHE A 57 2.96 12.61 1.58
C PHE A 57 3.64 11.74 2.62
N LYS A 58 2.85 11.23 3.56
CA LYS A 58 3.19 10.10 4.42
C LYS A 58 2.22 8.98 4.13
N VAL A 59 2.73 7.77 4.09
CA VAL A 59 1.92 6.56 3.92
C VAL A 59 2.24 5.60 5.06
N ASP A 60 1.24 5.28 5.84
CA ASP A 60 1.31 4.26 6.88
C ASP A 60 0.68 2.98 6.33
N GLY A 61 1.51 2.04 5.93
CA GLY A 61 1.11 0.71 5.47
C GLY A 61 1.02 -0.29 6.62
N PRO A 62 0.54 -1.51 6.33
CA PRO A 62 0.56 -2.59 7.30
C PRO A 62 2.00 -2.92 7.71
N LYS A 63 2.20 -3.38 8.93
CA LYS A 63 3.51 -3.80 9.48
C LYS A 63 4.57 -2.70 9.60
N VAL A 64 4.20 -1.50 10.03
CA VAL A 64 5.17 -0.45 10.41
C VAL A 64 5.93 0.20 9.25
N PHE A 65 5.63 -0.06 8.00
CA PHE A 65 6.27 0.62 6.88
C PHE A 65 5.68 2.01 6.69
N LYS A 66 6.38 2.99 7.26
CA LYS A 66 6.11 4.40 6.99
C LYS A 66 6.92 4.84 5.79
N ALA A 67 6.24 5.23 4.74
CA ALA A 67 6.87 5.86 3.58
C ALA A 67 6.63 7.37 3.60
N ARG A 68 7.58 8.12 3.06
CA ARG A 68 7.47 9.56 2.80
C ARG A 68 7.81 9.83 1.34
N TRP A 69 6.98 10.61 0.68
CA TRP A 69 7.25 11.04 -0.68
C TRP A 69 7.05 12.56 -0.84
N PRO A 70 7.97 13.31 -1.46
CA PRO A 70 9.31 12.87 -1.85
C PRO A 70 10.14 12.39 -0.65
N ASN A 71 11.12 11.52 -0.87
CA ASN A 71 12.00 11.03 0.20
C ASN A 71 12.75 12.17 0.89
N LYS A 72 13.11 13.19 0.13
CA LYS A 72 13.73 14.44 0.61
C LYS A 72 13.02 15.62 -0.02
N GLY A 73 12.92 16.72 0.73
CA GLY A 73 12.30 17.94 0.23
C GLY A 73 10.77 17.87 0.19
N THR A 74 10.19 18.65 -0.70
CA THR A 74 8.75 18.85 -0.84
C THR A 74 8.41 19.14 -2.30
N VAL A 75 7.14 18.99 -2.66
CA VAL A 75 6.57 19.50 -3.91
C VAL A 75 6.10 20.94 -3.66
N LYS A 76 6.62 21.89 -4.42
CA LYS A 76 6.28 23.31 -4.28
C LYS A 76 5.21 23.71 -5.28
N LEU A 77 4.08 24.19 -4.79
CA LEU A 77 2.96 24.62 -5.61
C LEU A 77 2.50 26.03 -5.22
N GLN A 78 2.28 26.86 -6.23
CA GLN A 78 1.55 28.10 -6.11
C GLN A 78 0.04 27.85 -6.24
N ARG A 79 -0.75 28.81 -5.79
CA ARG A 79 -2.19 28.81 -6.02
C ARG A 79 -2.52 28.56 -7.51
N ASN A 80 -3.51 27.71 -7.76
CA ASN A 80 -3.94 27.26 -9.09
C ASN A 80 -2.91 26.45 -9.91
N GLN A 81 -1.76 26.17 -9.36
CA GLN A 81 -0.78 25.32 -10.00
C GLN A 81 -1.14 23.84 -9.79
N GLU A 82 -0.95 23.05 -10.81
CA GLU A 82 -1.10 21.59 -10.77
C GLU A 82 0.24 20.91 -11.03
N PHE A 83 0.57 19.98 -10.17
CA PHE A 83 1.67 19.05 -10.34
C PHE A 83 1.11 17.74 -10.89
N THR A 84 1.56 17.32 -12.06
CA THR A 84 1.11 16.10 -12.72
C THR A 84 2.16 15.02 -12.70
N SER A 85 1.69 13.78 -12.72
CA SER A 85 2.55 12.60 -12.71
C SER A 85 3.51 12.59 -13.90
N ARG A 86 4.79 12.40 -13.56
CA ARG A 86 5.80 11.84 -14.46
C ARG A 86 5.99 10.37 -14.09
N ALA A 87 6.73 9.60 -14.89
CA ALA A 87 7.13 8.27 -14.48
C ALA A 87 7.75 8.31 -13.06
N ASP A 88 7.47 7.31 -12.22
CA ASP A 88 8.04 7.12 -10.87
C ASP A 88 7.49 7.99 -9.73
N MET A 89 6.18 8.22 -9.71
CA MET A 89 5.55 8.89 -8.57
C MET A 89 4.85 7.92 -7.63
N SER A 90 5.49 6.80 -7.33
CA SER A 90 5.01 5.85 -6.33
C SER A 90 5.19 6.43 -4.93
N LEU A 91 4.07 6.66 -4.24
CA LEU A 91 4.08 7.09 -2.85
C LEU A 91 4.46 5.95 -1.93
N TRP A 92 4.03 4.74 -2.27
CA TRP A 92 4.23 3.54 -1.50
C TRP A 92 3.98 2.29 -2.35
N SER A 93 4.74 1.23 -2.08
CA SER A 93 4.53 -0.07 -2.69
C SER A 93 4.97 -1.22 -1.77
N GLN A 94 4.33 -2.36 -1.93
CA GLN A 94 4.62 -3.56 -1.14
C GLN A 94 4.23 -4.81 -1.90
N PHE A 95 4.97 -5.90 -1.66
CA PHE A 95 4.55 -7.25 -2.02
C PHE A 95 3.75 -7.88 -0.88
N LYS A 96 2.67 -8.57 -1.24
CA LYS A 96 1.84 -9.34 -0.32
C LYS A 96 1.57 -10.73 -0.88
N THR A 97 1.83 -11.74 -0.08
CA THR A 97 1.45 -13.12 -0.39
C THR A 97 0.14 -13.45 0.31
N VAL A 98 -0.84 -13.94 -0.42
CA VAL A 98 -2.16 -14.30 0.08
C VAL A 98 -2.53 -15.71 -0.34
N ARG A 99 -3.42 -16.36 0.41
CA ARG A 99 -4.03 -17.63 0.02
C ARG A 99 -5.08 -17.38 -1.04
N VAL A 100 -5.14 -18.24 -2.05
CA VAL A 100 -6.12 -18.12 -3.15
C VAL A 100 -7.56 -18.25 -2.65
N ASP A 101 -7.77 -19.07 -1.63
CA ASP A 101 -9.08 -19.36 -1.04
C ASP A 101 -9.57 -18.32 -0.01
N LYS A 102 -8.71 -17.35 0.36
CA LYS A 102 -9.05 -16.34 1.37
C LYS A 102 -8.78 -14.94 0.83
N PRO A 103 -9.82 -14.10 0.65
CA PRO A 103 -9.62 -12.70 0.33
C PRO A 103 -8.80 -12.03 1.44
N ALA A 104 -7.82 -11.23 1.05
CA ALA A 104 -7.04 -10.42 1.96
C ALA A 104 -7.46 -8.95 1.87
N LEU A 105 -7.37 -8.26 2.99
CA LEU A 105 -7.64 -6.84 3.12
C LEU A 105 -6.39 -6.15 3.69
N GLU A 106 -5.95 -5.09 3.03
CA GLU A 106 -4.87 -4.22 3.51
C GLU A 106 -5.40 -2.84 3.83
N ASN A 107 -5.14 -2.38 5.05
CA ASN A 107 -5.48 -1.03 5.50
C ASN A 107 -4.25 -0.14 5.40
N ILE A 108 -4.39 0.95 4.67
CA ILE A 108 -3.30 1.89 4.36
C ILE A 108 -3.82 3.30 4.60
N LYS A 109 -3.09 4.10 5.37
CA LYS A 109 -3.40 5.51 5.57
C LYS A 109 -2.48 6.38 4.74
N VAL A 110 -3.05 7.27 3.95
CA VAL A 110 -2.32 8.29 3.18
C VAL A 110 -2.58 9.66 3.77
N ILE A 111 -1.53 10.40 4.06
CA ILE A 111 -1.58 11.72 4.68
C ILE A 111 -0.85 12.71 3.77
N LEU A 112 -1.55 13.77 3.36
CA LEU A 112 -0.98 14.92 2.68
C LEU A 112 -0.65 15.99 3.72
N ARG A 113 0.59 16.42 3.74
CA ARG A 113 1.08 17.44 4.67
C ARG A 113 1.68 18.63 3.93
N GLU A 114 1.57 19.77 4.56
CA GLU A 114 2.23 20.99 4.16
C GLU A 114 3.30 21.34 5.20
N ARG A 115 4.48 21.65 4.72
CA ARG A 115 5.63 22.02 5.55
C ARG A 115 5.52 23.48 5.95
N ASP A 116 5.50 23.73 7.25
CA ASP A 116 5.58 25.07 7.82
C ASP A 116 6.99 25.32 8.37
N HIS A 117 7.66 26.36 7.89
CA HIS A 117 9.02 26.69 8.33
C HIS A 117 9.08 27.35 9.72
N LEU A 118 7.95 27.87 10.20
CA LEU A 118 7.87 28.61 11.46
C LEU A 118 7.17 27.81 12.57
N LYS A 119 6.35 26.84 12.18
CA LYS A 119 5.53 26.03 13.09
C LYS A 119 5.66 24.56 12.76
N LYS A 120 4.88 23.76 13.47
CA LYS A 120 4.72 22.34 13.16
C LYS A 120 4.02 22.16 11.81
N ASP A 121 4.51 21.23 11.01
CA ASP A 121 3.91 20.86 9.73
C ASP A 121 2.41 20.58 9.85
N TYR A 122 1.65 21.10 8.91
CA TYR A 122 0.20 21.01 8.91
C TYR A 122 -0.30 19.80 8.12
N THR A 123 -1.29 19.08 8.67
CA THR A 123 -1.99 18.02 7.94
C THR A 123 -3.09 18.64 7.09
N VAL A 124 -2.94 18.54 5.78
CA VAL A 124 -3.90 19.07 4.79
C VAL A 124 -5.08 18.14 4.64
N ALA A 125 -4.82 16.86 4.45
CA ALA A 125 -5.83 15.83 4.26
C ALA A 125 -5.30 14.46 4.64
N GLU A 126 -6.18 13.55 5.01
CA GLU A 126 -5.86 12.15 5.26
C GLU A 126 -6.97 11.23 4.75
N LEU A 127 -6.59 10.04 4.33
CA LEU A 127 -7.46 9.05 3.76
C LEU A 127 -7.06 7.66 4.24
N ASP A 128 -8.04 6.94 4.80
CA ASP A 128 -7.91 5.53 5.11
C ASP A 128 -8.40 4.70 3.92
N LEU A 129 -7.53 3.84 3.39
CA LEU A 129 -7.79 2.99 2.25
C LEU A 129 -7.90 1.53 2.69
N GLU A 130 -8.92 0.86 2.20
CA GLU A 130 -9.04 -0.59 2.27
C GLU A 130 -8.77 -1.18 0.88
N VAL A 131 -7.68 -1.92 0.73
CA VAL A 131 -7.32 -2.59 -0.52
C VAL A 131 -7.62 -4.07 -0.41
N LYS A 132 -8.63 -4.52 -1.14
CA LYS A 132 -8.97 -5.95 -1.26
C LYS A 132 -8.05 -6.63 -2.26
N LEU A 133 -7.65 -7.86 -1.99
CA LEU A 133 -6.83 -8.67 -2.88
C LEU A 133 -7.58 -9.95 -3.26
N PRO A 134 -7.77 -10.22 -4.55
CA PRO A 134 -7.43 -9.40 -5.73
C PRO A 134 -8.34 -8.16 -5.86
N SER A 135 -7.83 -7.11 -6.51
CA SER A 135 -8.65 -5.94 -6.83
C SER A 135 -8.32 -5.36 -8.20
N LYS A 136 -9.28 -4.62 -8.75
CA LYS A 136 -9.07 -3.79 -9.93
C LYS A 136 -8.35 -2.50 -9.55
N THR A 137 -7.72 -1.85 -10.52
CA THR A 137 -7.17 -0.50 -10.35
C THR A 137 -8.27 0.46 -9.90
N GLN A 138 -7.98 1.23 -8.86
CA GLN A 138 -8.87 2.23 -8.29
C GLN A 138 -8.24 3.62 -8.38
N TYR A 139 -9.08 4.63 -8.53
CA TYR A 139 -8.69 6.03 -8.45
C TYR A 139 -9.45 6.67 -7.29
N VAL A 140 -8.71 7.36 -6.44
CA VAL A 140 -9.28 8.05 -5.27
C VAL A 140 -8.77 9.47 -5.22
N ILE A 141 -9.55 10.35 -4.57
CA ILE A 141 -9.18 11.74 -4.35
C ILE A 141 -8.95 11.95 -2.85
N LEU A 142 -7.77 12.40 -2.52
CA LEU A 142 -7.40 12.89 -1.20
C LEU A 142 -7.51 14.41 -1.22
N GLN A 143 -8.39 14.97 -0.41
CA GLN A 143 -8.68 16.40 -0.42
C GLN A 143 -8.91 16.96 0.98
N ASP A 144 -8.65 18.26 1.15
CA ASP A 144 -8.98 18.97 2.37
C ASP A 144 -10.50 19.21 2.52
N ASP A 145 -10.95 19.58 3.69
CA ASP A 145 -12.38 19.75 4.01
C ASP A 145 -13.07 20.80 3.14
N LYS A 146 -12.33 21.78 2.64
CA LYS A 146 -12.84 22.84 1.77
C LYS A 146 -12.67 22.54 0.29
N GLU A 147 -12.19 21.34 -0.05
CA GLU A 147 -11.92 20.90 -1.43
C GLU A 147 -11.00 21.84 -2.24
N LYS A 148 -10.11 22.56 -1.55
CA LYS A 148 -9.17 23.50 -2.17
C LYS A 148 -7.87 22.86 -2.59
N THR A 149 -7.44 21.83 -1.89
CA THR A 149 -6.23 21.07 -2.20
C THR A 149 -6.60 19.62 -2.45
N LYS A 150 -6.28 19.10 -3.62
CA LYS A 150 -6.67 17.78 -4.10
C LYS A 150 -5.48 17.03 -4.65
N ALA A 151 -5.32 15.79 -4.21
CA ALA A 151 -4.40 14.82 -4.80
C ALA A 151 -5.21 13.68 -5.41
N LYS A 152 -4.95 13.37 -6.68
CA LYS A 152 -5.50 12.19 -7.35
C LYS A 152 -4.52 11.05 -7.21
N LEU A 153 -4.96 9.95 -6.62
CA LEU A 153 -4.16 8.76 -6.38
C LEU A 153 -4.68 7.60 -7.22
N ARG A 154 -3.76 6.76 -7.68
CA ARG A 154 -4.05 5.48 -8.32
C ARG A 154 -3.59 4.35 -7.40
N ILE A 155 -4.48 3.42 -7.12
CA ILE A 155 -4.19 2.23 -6.33
C ILE A 155 -4.24 1.02 -7.26
N GLN A 156 -3.15 0.27 -7.30
CA GLN A 156 -3.02 -0.93 -8.09
C GLN A 156 -2.63 -2.10 -7.20
N ALA A 157 -3.23 -3.26 -7.47
CA ALA A 157 -2.84 -4.53 -6.88
C ALA A 157 -2.73 -5.55 -8.01
N SER A 158 -1.54 -5.71 -8.54
CA SER A 158 -1.28 -6.61 -9.67
C SER A 158 -0.66 -7.92 -9.19
N ARG A 159 -1.11 -9.03 -9.79
CA ARG A 159 -0.50 -10.34 -9.57
C ARG A 159 0.96 -10.29 -10.03
N SER A 160 1.87 -10.60 -9.13
CA SER A 160 3.29 -10.72 -9.47
C SER A 160 3.49 -12.03 -10.24
N ARG A 161 3.96 -11.91 -11.46
CA ARG A 161 4.58 -13.03 -12.18
C ARG A 161 6.04 -13.08 -11.74
N TYR A 162 6.51 -14.28 -11.40
CA TYR A 162 7.91 -14.50 -10.98
C TYR A 162 8.90 -14.00 -12.00
#